data_7280477ef32f1e25ac7edd27f29f5124
#
_entry.id   7280477ef32f1e25ac7edd27f29f5124
#
_cell.length_a   1.000
_cell.length_b   1.000
_cell.length_c   1.000
_cell.angle_alpha   90.00
_cell.angle_beta   90.00
_cell.angle_gamma   90.00
#
_symmetry.space_group_name_H-M   'P 1'
#
loop_
_entity.id
_entity.type
_entity.pdbx_description
1 polymer ?
#
loop_
_entity_poly.entity_id
_entity_poly.type
_entity_poly.pdbx_seq_one_letter_code
_entity_poly.pdbx_strand_id
1 'polypeptide(L)'
;MNLAEAAAEADGLAQGGDERALAELRSRWADEVEGSARHADYRVRAIAYRAIGQFRFRQKVELLRRGLEDESPAARGSALLSLELLSREGPAAVNSMRPLLHVLANADANGAVRRLAVMCLKNGSPQRETIVLLSGIAENEAEDSALREAAKRVAAVLTKKSRAR
;
A
#
# COMPACT_ATOMS: atom_id res chain seq x y z
N MET A 1 -13.44 14.03 -17.89
CA MET A 1 -12.69 13.61 -16.69
C MET A 1 -12.15 12.21 -16.90
N ASN A 2 -10.85 12.02 -16.68
CA ASN A 2 -10.22 10.69 -16.74
C ASN A 2 -10.15 10.07 -15.34
N LEU A 3 -9.71 8.80 -15.27
CA LEU A 3 -9.64 8.08 -14.00
C LEU A 3 -8.74 8.77 -12.97
N ALA A 4 -7.58 9.29 -13.40
CA ALA A 4 -6.65 9.97 -12.49
C ALA A 4 -7.26 11.22 -11.87
N GLU A 5 -7.98 12.02 -12.69
CA GLU A 5 -8.68 13.20 -12.22
C GLU A 5 -9.81 12.84 -11.25
N ALA A 6 -10.60 11.82 -11.60
CA ALA A 6 -11.66 11.33 -10.74
C ALA A 6 -11.14 10.80 -9.40
N ALA A 7 -10.00 10.09 -9.42
CA ALA A 7 -9.36 9.59 -8.21
C ALA A 7 -8.85 10.73 -7.31
N ALA A 8 -8.29 11.78 -7.91
CA ALA A 8 -7.86 12.96 -7.15
C ALA A 8 -9.05 13.69 -6.51
N GLU A 9 -10.17 13.83 -7.23
CA GLU A 9 -11.41 14.38 -6.68
C GLU A 9 -11.93 13.51 -5.53
N ALA A 10 -11.95 12.21 -5.71
CA ALA A 10 -12.36 11.25 -4.67
C ALA A 10 -11.53 11.39 -3.39
N ASP A 11 -10.21 11.52 -3.54
CA ASP A 11 -9.31 11.70 -2.39
C ASP A 11 -9.64 13.00 -1.64
N GLY A 12 -9.89 14.09 -2.35
CA GLY A 12 -10.31 15.35 -1.76
C GLY A 12 -11.64 15.23 -1.00
N LEU A 13 -12.62 14.54 -1.59
CA LEU A 13 -13.91 14.28 -0.93
C LEU A 13 -13.75 13.44 0.34
N ALA A 14 -12.91 12.43 0.29
CA ALA A 14 -12.64 11.59 1.44
C ALA A 14 -11.97 12.38 2.58
N GLN A 15 -11.00 13.22 2.26
CA GLN A 15 -10.32 14.07 3.25
C GLN A 15 -11.28 15.12 3.84
N GLY A 16 -12.21 15.63 3.05
CA GLY A 16 -13.23 16.58 3.48
C GLY A 16 -14.43 15.96 4.19
N GLY A 17 -14.52 14.65 4.24
CA GLY A 17 -15.62 13.94 4.91
C GLY A 17 -16.94 13.91 4.14
N ASP A 18 -16.95 14.21 2.85
CA ASP A 18 -18.17 14.17 2.02
C ASP A 18 -18.43 12.76 1.51
N GLU A 19 -18.93 11.90 2.39
CA GLU A 19 -19.20 10.49 2.09
C GLU A 19 -20.25 10.29 1.00
N ARG A 20 -21.23 11.17 0.90
CA ARG A 20 -22.27 11.05 -0.12
C ARG A 20 -21.71 11.27 -1.52
N ALA A 21 -21.01 12.37 -1.73
CA ALA A 21 -20.38 12.67 -3.02
C ALA A 21 -19.33 11.61 -3.39
N LEU A 22 -18.56 11.15 -2.40
CA LEU A 22 -17.58 10.07 -2.59
C LEU A 22 -18.25 8.77 -3.04
N ALA A 23 -19.37 8.39 -2.41
CA ALA A 23 -20.10 7.17 -2.77
C ALA A 23 -20.65 7.25 -4.20
N GLU A 24 -21.15 8.38 -4.60
CA GLU A 24 -21.63 8.61 -5.99
C GLU A 24 -20.48 8.46 -6.99
N LEU A 25 -19.33 9.02 -6.68
CA LEU A 25 -18.16 8.96 -7.54
C LEU A 25 -17.61 7.52 -7.62
N ARG A 26 -17.53 6.80 -6.49
CA ARG A 26 -17.16 5.37 -6.46
C ARG A 26 -18.06 4.53 -7.38
N SER A 27 -19.37 4.73 -7.28
CA SER A 27 -20.34 3.99 -8.08
C SER A 27 -20.12 4.21 -9.59
N ARG A 28 -19.79 5.43 -9.96
CA ARG A 28 -19.56 5.79 -11.37
C ARG A 28 -18.28 5.18 -11.95
N TRP A 29 -17.23 5.04 -11.14
CA TRP A 29 -15.90 4.66 -11.59
C TRP A 29 -15.46 3.23 -11.24
N ALA A 30 -16.30 2.48 -10.53
CA ALA A 30 -15.96 1.15 -10.04
C ALA A 30 -15.49 0.19 -11.14
N ASP A 31 -16.23 0.11 -12.24
CA ASP A 31 -15.93 -0.81 -13.34
C ASP A 31 -14.66 -0.40 -14.09
N GLU A 32 -14.46 0.90 -14.27
CA GLU A 32 -13.26 1.39 -14.95
C GLU A 32 -11.98 1.13 -14.13
N VAL A 33 -12.05 1.26 -12.82
CA VAL A 33 -10.92 0.90 -11.95
C VAL A 33 -10.54 -0.57 -12.12
N GLU A 34 -11.54 -1.46 -12.12
CA GLU A 34 -11.27 -2.90 -12.30
C GLU A 34 -10.71 -3.23 -13.68
N GLY A 35 -11.27 -2.65 -14.73
CA GLY A 35 -10.78 -2.85 -16.09
C GLY A 35 -9.37 -2.31 -16.29
N SER A 36 -9.12 -1.12 -15.78
CA SER A 36 -7.79 -0.47 -15.87
C SER A 36 -6.71 -1.20 -15.07
N ALA A 37 -7.07 -1.84 -13.95
CA ALA A 37 -6.13 -2.66 -13.18
C ALA A 37 -5.61 -3.88 -13.96
N ARG A 38 -6.31 -4.28 -15.00
CA ARG A 38 -5.94 -5.42 -15.87
C ARG A 38 -5.41 -4.99 -17.24
N HIS A 39 -5.22 -3.71 -17.45
CA HIS A 39 -4.79 -3.17 -18.74
C HIS A 39 -3.37 -3.63 -19.11
N ALA A 40 -3.09 -3.76 -20.39
CA ALA A 40 -1.76 -4.16 -20.89
C ALA A 40 -0.67 -3.11 -20.55
N ASP A 41 -1.00 -1.83 -20.58
CA ASP A 41 -0.07 -0.74 -20.28
C ASP A 41 0.07 -0.58 -18.75
N TYR A 42 1.30 -0.73 -18.25
CA TYR A 42 1.58 -0.61 -16.82
C TYR A 42 1.22 0.77 -16.25
N ARG A 43 1.26 1.83 -17.06
CA ARG A 43 0.90 3.18 -16.61
C ARG A 43 -0.58 3.28 -16.27
N VAL A 44 -1.41 2.62 -17.06
CA VAL A 44 -2.86 2.51 -16.80
C VAL A 44 -3.10 1.68 -15.54
N ARG A 45 -2.41 0.54 -15.39
CA ARG A 45 -2.52 -0.28 -14.18
C ARG A 45 -2.10 0.49 -12.93
N ALA A 46 -0.99 1.24 -12.99
CA ALA A 46 -0.51 2.03 -11.87
C ALA A 46 -1.54 3.07 -11.40
N ILE A 47 -2.18 3.78 -12.34
CA ILE A 47 -3.26 4.72 -12.04
C ILE A 47 -4.42 3.99 -11.35
N ALA A 48 -4.83 2.84 -11.85
CA ALA A 48 -5.93 2.05 -11.28
C ALA A 48 -5.61 1.59 -9.85
N TYR A 49 -4.42 1.04 -9.60
CA TYR A 49 -4.03 0.63 -8.25
C TYR A 49 -3.98 1.81 -7.28
N ARG A 50 -3.47 2.95 -7.73
CA ARG A 50 -3.47 4.16 -6.90
C ARG A 50 -4.90 4.65 -6.61
N ALA A 51 -5.77 4.60 -7.62
CA ALA A 51 -7.17 5.01 -7.51
C ALA A 51 -7.93 4.22 -6.44
N ILE A 52 -7.64 2.93 -6.26
CA ILE A 52 -8.30 2.10 -5.24
C ILE A 52 -8.18 2.76 -3.85
N GLY A 53 -7.00 3.23 -3.49
CA GLY A 53 -6.79 3.96 -2.24
C GLY A 53 -7.50 5.31 -2.21
N GLN A 54 -7.34 6.09 -3.27
CA GLN A 54 -7.90 7.44 -3.37
C GLN A 54 -9.43 7.46 -3.28
N PHE A 55 -10.12 6.49 -3.90
CA PHE A 55 -11.55 6.31 -3.80
C PHE A 55 -12.00 5.66 -2.49
N ARG A 56 -11.08 5.15 -1.68
CA ARG A 56 -11.42 4.33 -0.49
C ARG A 56 -12.25 3.10 -0.86
N PHE A 57 -11.86 2.41 -1.92
CA PHE A 57 -12.50 1.15 -2.37
C PHE A 57 -12.10 -0.03 -1.51
N ARG A 58 -12.66 -0.15 -0.32
CA ARG A 58 -12.36 -1.23 0.63
C ARG A 58 -12.70 -2.61 0.07
N GLN A 59 -13.74 -2.69 -0.77
CA GLN A 59 -14.17 -3.93 -1.40
C GLN A 59 -13.22 -4.42 -2.50
N LYS A 60 -12.32 -3.54 -2.98
CA LYS A 60 -11.37 -3.84 -4.04
C LYS A 60 -9.94 -4.10 -3.53
N VAL A 61 -9.79 -4.25 -2.23
CA VAL A 61 -8.48 -4.47 -1.59
C VAL A 61 -7.75 -5.69 -2.19
N GLU A 62 -8.48 -6.74 -2.60
CA GLU A 62 -7.86 -7.92 -3.21
C GLU A 62 -7.20 -7.65 -4.57
N LEU A 63 -7.64 -6.61 -5.30
CA LEU A 63 -6.93 -6.19 -6.51
C LEU A 63 -5.51 -5.69 -6.20
N LEU A 64 -5.29 -5.16 -5.01
CA LEU A 64 -3.96 -4.71 -4.57
C LEU A 64 -2.97 -5.85 -4.45
N ARG A 65 -3.41 -7.05 -4.06
CA ARG A 65 -2.57 -8.25 -4.05
C ARG A 65 -1.95 -8.49 -5.42
N ARG A 66 -2.76 -8.41 -6.47
CA ARG A 66 -2.29 -8.51 -7.85
C ARG A 66 -1.27 -7.39 -8.18
N GLY A 67 -1.53 -6.18 -7.71
CA GLY A 67 -0.62 -5.05 -7.91
C GLY A 67 0.73 -5.21 -7.24
N LEU A 68 0.77 -5.85 -6.06
CA LEU A 68 2.02 -6.14 -5.36
C LEU A 68 2.91 -7.11 -6.14
N GLU A 69 2.35 -7.91 -7.02
CA GLU A 69 3.06 -8.87 -7.85
C GLU A 69 3.24 -8.39 -9.30
N ASP A 70 2.87 -7.15 -9.60
CA ASP A 70 3.00 -6.58 -10.94
C ASP A 70 4.47 -6.51 -11.37
N GLU A 71 4.74 -6.79 -12.63
CA GLU A 71 6.09 -6.69 -13.20
C GLU A 71 6.66 -5.27 -13.20
N SER A 72 5.79 -4.25 -13.17
CA SER A 72 6.20 -2.84 -13.14
C SER A 72 6.39 -2.33 -11.72
N PRO A 73 7.55 -1.74 -11.39
CA PRO A 73 7.74 -1.11 -10.08
C PRO A 73 6.79 0.06 -9.85
N ALA A 74 6.38 0.79 -10.89
CA ALA A 74 5.38 1.86 -10.77
C ALA A 74 4.03 1.31 -10.31
N ALA A 75 3.59 0.19 -10.88
CA ALA A 75 2.34 -0.46 -10.49
C ALA A 75 2.45 -1.04 -9.06
N ARG A 76 3.56 -1.70 -8.72
CA ARG A 76 3.77 -2.20 -7.34
C ARG A 76 3.74 -1.06 -6.32
N GLY A 77 4.42 0.04 -6.61
CA GLY A 77 4.44 1.22 -5.74
C GLY A 77 3.05 1.84 -5.55
N SER A 78 2.27 1.93 -6.63
CA SER A 78 0.90 2.44 -6.56
C SER A 78 -0.01 1.55 -5.71
N ALA A 79 0.13 0.23 -5.84
CA ALA A 79 -0.62 -0.72 -4.99
C ALA A 79 -0.24 -0.58 -3.52
N LEU A 80 1.05 -0.40 -3.22
CA LEU A 80 1.52 -0.18 -1.85
C LEU A 80 1.00 1.11 -1.25
N LEU A 81 0.97 2.20 -2.02
CA LEU A 81 0.40 3.46 -1.55
C LEU A 81 -1.07 3.32 -1.17
N SER A 82 -1.85 2.61 -1.98
CA SER A 82 -3.25 2.34 -1.68
C SER A 82 -3.41 1.42 -0.47
N LEU A 83 -2.61 0.37 -0.37
CA LEU A 83 -2.65 -0.54 0.78
C LEU A 83 -2.31 0.19 2.08
N GLU A 84 -1.28 1.03 2.07
CA GLU A 84 -0.90 1.83 3.24
C GLU A 84 -2.08 2.71 3.68
N LEU A 85 -2.70 3.40 2.75
CA LEU A 85 -3.82 4.29 3.03
C LEU A 85 -5.04 3.53 3.59
N LEU A 86 -5.44 2.43 2.95
CA LEU A 86 -6.61 1.66 3.36
C LEU A 86 -6.41 0.87 4.66
N SER A 87 -5.17 0.57 5.02
CA SER A 87 -4.85 -0.21 6.22
C SER A 87 -4.67 0.65 7.49
N ARG A 88 -4.77 1.96 7.39
CA ARG A 88 -4.63 2.85 8.56
C ARG A 88 -5.71 2.61 9.61
N GLU A 89 -6.88 2.15 9.21
CA GLU A 89 -8.03 1.92 10.09
C GLU A 89 -8.11 0.50 10.65
N GLY A 90 -7.27 -0.42 10.19
CA GLY A 90 -7.26 -1.78 10.69
C GLY A 90 -6.23 -2.66 10.01
N PRO A 91 -5.73 -3.69 10.71
CA PRO A 91 -4.58 -4.48 10.26
C PRO A 91 -4.90 -5.59 9.26
N ALA A 92 -6.17 -5.90 9.01
CA ALA A 92 -6.58 -7.11 8.29
C ALA A 92 -5.95 -7.25 6.90
N ALA A 93 -5.96 -6.18 6.10
CA ALA A 93 -5.42 -6.21 4.74
C ALA A 93 -3.90 -6.46 4.73
N VAL A 94 -3.17 -5.79 5.61
CA VAL A 94 -1.72 -6.00 5.76
C VAL A 94 -1.44 -7.41 6.23
N ASN A 95 -2.17 -7.91 7.23
CA ASN A 95 -1.99 -9.26 7.75
C ASN A 95 -2.19 -10.32 6.65
N SER A 96 -3.20 -10.14 5.79
CA SER A 96 -3.47 -11.09 4.70
C SER A 96 -2.39 -11.06 3.60
N MET A 97 -1.69 -9.95 3.44
CA MET A 97 -0.66 -9.76 2.41
C MET A 97 0.77 -9.78 2.96
N ARG A 98 0.93 -10.08 4.24
CA ARG A 98 2.22 -10.04 4.94
C ARG A 98 3.35 -10.79 4.23
N PRO A 99 3.17 -12.02 3.74
CA PRO A 99 4.26 -12.72 3.04
C PRO A 99 4.76 -11.97 1.81
N LEU A 100 3.85 -11.38 1.03
CA LEU A 100 4.22 -10.55 -0.13
C LEU A 100 4.95 -9.29 0.29
N LEU A 101 4.50 -8.64 1.35
CA LEU A 101 5.13 -7.43 1.87
C LEU A 101 6.55 -7.71 2.40
N HIS A 102 6.77 -8.86 3.03
CA HIS A 102 8.10 -9.30 3.46
C HIS A 102 9.03 -9.47 2.26
N VAL A 103 8.57 -10.12 1.20
CA VAL A 103 9.37 -10.29 -0.02
C VAL A 103 9.73 -8.93 -0.64
N LEU A 104 8.75 -8.04 -0.77
CA LEU A 104 8.98 -6.71 -1.35
C LEU A 104 9.94 -5.87 -0.50
N ALA A 105 9.77 -5.86 0.81
CA ALA A 105 10.64 -5.11 1.72
C ALA A 105 12.09 -5.63 1.68
N ASN A 106 12.25 -6.94 1.60
CA ASN A 106 13.56 -7.59 1.69
C ASN A 106 14.30 -7.63 0.36
N ALA A 107 13.61 -7.81 -0.77
CA ALA A 107 14.25 -8.24 -2.01
C ALA A 107 13.81 -7.49 -3.27
N ASP A 108 12.87 -6.54 -3.24
CA ASP A 108 12.48 -5.84 -4.46
C ASP A 108 13.66 -5.07 -5.04
N ALA A 109 13.82 -5.13 -6.35
CA ALA A 109 14.90 -4.44 -7.05
C ALA A 109 14.78 -2.90 -6.97
N ASN A 110 13.59 -2.38 -6.71
CA ASN A 110 13.33 -0.94 -6.63
C ASN A 110 13.31 -0.48 -5.16
N GLY A 111 14.22 0.44 -4.81
CA GLY A 111 14.35 0.94 -3.44
C GLY A 111 13.11 1.66 -2.92
N ALA A 112 12.39 2.39 -3.76
CA ALA A 112 11.15 3.05 -3.37
C ALA A 112 10.05 2.03 -3.04
N VAL A 113 9.93 0.97 -3.82
CA VAL A 113 9.00 -0.14 -3.54
C VAL A 113 9.33 -0.79 -2.20
N ARG A 114 10.61 -1.06 -1.93
CA ARG A 114 11.05 -1.60 -0.64
C ARG A 114 10.60 -0.72 0.53
N ARG A 115 10.84 0.58 0.44
CA ARG A 115 10.42 1.52 1.51
C ARG A 115 8.91 1.56 1.71
N LEU A 116 8.14 1.56 0.62
CA LEU A 116 6.68 1.54 0.71
C LEU A 116 6.15 0.25 1.34
N ALA A 117 6.76 -0.90 1.05
CA ALA A 117 6.41 -2.17 1.69
C ALA A 117 6.66 -2.11 3.20
N VAL A 118 7.80 -1.56 3.62
CA VAL A 118 8.11 -1.33 5.05
C VAL A 118 7.04 -0.46 5.70
N MET A 119 6.64 0.62 5.03
CA MET A 119 5.60 1.52 5.55
C MET A 119 4.23 0.83 5.70
N CYS A 120 3.88 -0.07 4.78
CA CYS A 120 2.65 -0.86 4.90
C CYS A 120 2.67 -1.78 6.13
N LEU A 121 3.81 -2.40 6.42
CA LEU A 121 3.95 -3.33 7.55
C LEU A 121 3.64 -2.65 8.90
N LYS A 122 3.84 -1.35 9.01
CA LYS A 122 3.49 -0.57 10.20
C LYS A 122 2.02 -0.71 10.59
N ASN A 123 1.13 -0.84 9.61
CA ASN A 123 -0.31 -0.88 9.82
C ASN A 123 -0.84 -2.30 10.12
N GLY A 124 0.02 -3.31 10.03
CA GLY A 124 -0.34 -4.68 10.39
C GLY A 124 -0.27 -4.95 11.89
N SER A 125 -0.73 -6.13 12.29
CA SER A 125 -0.54 -6.61 13.65
C SER A 125 0.94 -6.84 13.91
N PRO A 126 1.44 -6.55 15.12
CA PRO A 126 2.83 -6.81 15.45
C PRO A 126 3.10 -8.31 15.49
N GLN A 127 4.05 -8.75 14.69
CA GLN A 127 4.50 -10.14 14.69
C GLN A 127 6.03 -10.18 14.79
N ARG A 128 6.53 -11.14 15.56
CA ARG A 128 7.96 -11.30 15.80
C ARG A 128 8.76 -11.41 14.49
N GLU A 129 8.27 -12.20 13.55
CA GLU A 129 8.93 -12.40 12.25
C GLU A 129 9.11 -11.08 11.51
N THR A 130 8.08 -10.24 11.48
CA THR A 130 8.14 -8.92 10.86
C THR A 130 9.15 -8.02 11.56
N ILE A 131 9.14 -7.99 12.89
CA ILE A 131 10.06 -7.17 13.67
C ILE A 131 11.51 -7.61 13.44
N VAL A 132 11.77 -8.91 13.41
CA VAL A 132 13.11 -9.45 13.15
C VAL A 132 13.58 -9.08 11.73
N LEU A 133 12.72 -9.22 10.73
CA LEU A 133 13.05 -8.83 9.36
C LEU A 133 13.42 -7.35 9.25
N LEU A 134 12.60 -6.48 9.83
CA LEU A 134 12.83 -5.03 9.81
C LEU A 134 14.08 -4.63 10.58
N SER A 135 14.32 -5.25 11.73
CA SER A 135 15.55 -5.01 12.51
C SER A 135 16.80 -5.44 11.74
N GLY A 136 16.72 -6.55 11.01
CA GLY A 136 17.79 -6.98 10.13
C GLY A 136 18.12 -5.99 9.03
N ILE A 137 17.10 -5.41 8.39
CA ILE A 137 17.28 -4.34 7.39
C ILE A 137 17.93 -3.11 8.04
N ALA A 138 17.42 -2.70 9.20
CA ALA A 138 17.91 -1.50 9.90
C ALA A 138 19.38 -1.61 10.29
N GLU A 139 19.84 -2.79 10.63
CA GLU A 139 21.22 -3.06 11.09
C GLU A 139 22.19 -3.38 9.94
N ASN A 140 21.68 -3.62 8.74
CA ASN A 140 22.52 -3.96 7.59
C ASN A 140 23.10 -2.70 6.95
N GLU A 141 24.39 -2.46 7.19
CA GLU A 141 25.12 -1.30 6.67
C GLU A 141 25.22 -1.26 5.15
N ALA A 142 25.01 -2.39 4.46
CA ALA A 142 24.97 -2.45 3.00
C ALA A 142 23.68 -1.89 2.39
N GLU A 143 22.64 -1.73 3.21
CA GLU A 143 21.36 -1.18 2.75
C GLU A 143 21.38 0.34 2.69
N ASP A 144 20.55 0.91 1.79
CA ASP A 144 20.35 2.36 1.68
C ASP A 144 19.90 2.98 3.00
N SER A 145 20.44 4.16 3.34
CA SER A 145 20.16 4.80 4.63
C SER A 145 18.69 5.14 4.83
N ALA A 146 17.98 5.55 3.78
CA ALA A 146 16.55 5.86 3.87
C ALA A 146 15.72 4.59 4.18
N LEU A 147 16.08 3.47 3.58
CA LEU A 147 15.44 2.18 3.87
C LEU A 147 15.71 1.74 5.31
N ARG A 148 16.96 1.85 5.75
CA ARG A 148 17.36 1.50 7.14
C ARG A 148 16.58 2.33 8.16
N GLU A 149 16.47 3.62 7.94
CA GLU A 149 15.72 4.53 8.81
C GLU A 149 14.23 4.18 8.87
N ALA A 150 13.61 3.90 7.72
CA ALA A 150 12.21 3.48 7.68
C ALA A 150 12.00 2.16 8.43
N ALA A 151 12.86 1.16 8.20
CA ALA A 151 12.80 -0.13 8.87
C ALA A 151 12.95 0.02 10.40
N LYS A 152 13.88 0.85 10.85
CA LYS A 152 14.10 1.13 12.27
C LYS A 152 12.85 1.74 12.92
N ARG A 153 12.26 2.74 12.28
CA ARG A 153 11.05 3.40 12.80
C ARG A 153 9.88 2.43 12.89
N VAL A 154 9.65 1.64 11.85
CA VAL A 154 8.52 0.70 11.82
C VAL A 154 8.73 -0.43 12.82
N ALA A 155 9.94 -0.98 12.93
CA ALA A 155 10.27 -1.97 13.95
C ALA A 155 9.97 -1.46 15.37
N ALA A 156 10.31 -0.20 15.65
CA ALA A 156 10.03 0.43 16.94
C ALA A 156 8.52 0.56 17.21
N VAL A 157 7.75 0.97 16.19
CA VAL A 157 6.28 1.07 16.28
C VAL A 157 5.67 -0.30 16.57
N LEU A 158 6.08 -1.34 15.85
CA LEU A 158 5.55 -2.70 16.04
C LEU A 158 5.95 -3.29 17.39
N THR A 159 7.17 -3.03 17.84
CA THR A 159 7.64 -3.45 19.17
C THR A 159 6.78 -2.83 20.27
N LYS A 160 6.50 -1.53 20.16
CA LYS A 160 5.63 -0.82 21.11
C LYS A 160 4.21 -1.38 21.12
N LYS A 161 3.63 -1.66 19.95
CA LYS A 161 2.31 -2.30 19.83
C LYS A 161 2.30 -3.69 20.48
N SER A 162 3.36 -4.47 20.30
CA SER A 162 3.51 -5.80 20.89
C SER A 162 3.48 -5.76 22.42
N ARG A 163 4.11 -4.75 23.03
CA ARG A 163 4.15 -4.57 24.49
C ARG A 163 2.84 -4.08 25.08
N ALA A 164 2.00 -3.43 24.30
CA ALA A 164 0.70 -2.89 24.72
C ALA A 164 -0.42 -3.94 24.81
N ARG A 165 -0.17 -5.21 24.37
CA ARG A 165 -1.12 -6.32 24.39
C ARG A 165 -1.09 -7.13 25.68
#